data_f1239912d7caffc29e1c2f5b3fe7ae36
#
_entry.id   f1239912d7caffc29e1c2f5b3fe7ae36
#
_cell.length_a   1.000
_cell.length_b   1.000
_cell.length_c   1.000
_cell.angle_alpha   90.00
_cell.angle_beta   90.00
_cell.angle_gamma   90.00
#
_symmetry.space_group_name_H-M   'P 1'
#
loop_
_entity.id
_entity.type
_entity.pdbx_description
1 polymer ?
#
loop_
_entity_poly.entity_id
_entity_poly.type
_entity_poly.pdbx_seq_one_letter_code
_entity_poly.pdbx_strand_id
1 'polypeptide(L)'
;MQKMRLRLAQSFAIVVAMLAFCAPAYAHPHVWVTVESTLLSERGAFTGLQHKWTFDEFYSAMAVEGLDTNKDGKYSREELAELAKVNVTSLKDFGYFTFPMLAGQALKVADPHDYWLETKDGILSLHFTVPFASPVLPEAKGFTFAVYDPSFFIAFDLAKTDQPVRLGEGAPKGCALKIGAPDRNPNDASALGESLTAMTGFGVSVAKTVSVACSGP
;
A
#
# COMPACT_ATOMS: atom_id res chain seq x y z
N MET A 1 38.06 -49.59 -15.12
CA MET A 1 38.14 -48.15 -15.45
C MET A 1 36.91 -47.62 -16.17
N GLN A 2 36.34 -48.31 -17.13
CA GLN A 2 35.18 -47.83 -17.92
C GLN A 2 33.88 -47.67 -17.10
N LYS A 3 33.57 -48.63 -16.20
CA LYS A 3 32.40 -48.55 -15.31
C LYS A 3 32.46 -47.37 -14.29
N MET A 4 33.65 -46.99 -13.90
CA MET A 4 33.84 -45.86 -12.97
C MET A 4 33.64 -44.51 -13.66
N ARG A 5 34.08 -44.38 -14.93
CA ARG A 5 33.85 -43.19 -15.76
C ARG A 5 32.36 -42.99 -16.08
N LEU A 6 31.63 -44.10 -16.33
CA LEU A 6 30.19 -44.04 -16.60
C LEU A 6 29.40 -43.57 -15.36
N ARG A 7 29.74 -44.05 -14.17
CA ARG A 7 29.11 -43.63 -12.91
C ARG A 7 29.37 -42.16 -12.59
N LEU A 8 30.59 -41.66 -12.82
CA LEU A 8 30.94 -40.26 -12.64
C LEU A 8 30.16 -39.36 -13.62
N ALA A 9 30.03 -39.78 -14.88
CA ALA A 9 29.26 -39.03 -15.87
C ALA A 9 27.74 -38.98 -15.53
N GLN A 10 27.18 -40.09 -15.03
CA GLN A 10 25.77 -40.13 -14.59
C GLN A 10 25.55 -39.26 -13.33
N SER A 11 26.46 -39.29 -12.36
CA SER A 11 26.34 -38.42 -11.16
C SER A 11 26.44 -36.94 -11.54
N PHE A 12 27.33 -36.58 -12.48
CA PHE A 12 27.48 -35.21 -12.95
C PHE A 12 26.22 -34.73 -13.71
N ALA A 13 25.63 -35.59 -14.53
CA ALA A 13 24.40 -35.27 -15.25
C ALA A 13 23.20 -35.04 -14.30
N ILE A 14 23.10 -35.81 -13.21
CA ILE A 14 22.06 -35.63 -12.17
C ILE A 14 22.23 -34.30 -11.43
N VAL A 15 23.46 -33.94 -11.08
CA VAL A 15 23.74 -32.66 -10.39
C VAL A 15 23.41 -31.46 -11.30
N VAL A 16 23.81 -31.54 -12.57
CA VAL A 16 23.48 -30.50 -13.57
C VAL A 16 21.96 -30.39 -13.80
N ALA A 17 21.25 -31.51 -13.85
CA ALA A 17 19.79 -31.52 -13.96
C ALA A 17 19.11 -30.91 -12.71
N MET A 18 19.61 -31.17 -11.51
CA MET A 18 19.08 -30.54 -10.27
C MET A 18 19.33 -29.03 -10.23
N LEU A 19 20.46 -28.55 -10.72
CA LEU A 19 20.77 -27.12 -10.80
C LEU A 19 19.92 -26.39 -11.86
N ALA A 20 19.49 -27.07 -12.90
CA ALA A 20 18.63 -26.49 -13.94
C ALA A 20 17.17 -26.28 -13.48
N PHE A 21 16.75 -26.90 -12.37
CA PHE A 21 15.41 -26.74 -11.79
C PHE A 21 15.32 -25.67 -10.70
N CYS A 22 16.38 -24.92 -10.40
CA CYS A 22 16.31 -23.74 -9.56
C CYS A 22 15.62 -22.60 -10.34
N ALA A 23 14.31 -22.69 -10.53
CA ALA A 23 13.52 -21.53 -10.98
C ALA A 23 13.64 -20.43 -9.93
N PRO A 24 13.82 -19.15 -10.33
CA PRO A 24 13.80 -18.07 -9.37
C PRO A 24 12.43 -18.06 -8.70
N ALA A 25 12.41 -18.30 -7.39
CA ALA A 25 11.20 -18.14 -6.59
C ALA A 25 10.98 -16.62 -6.43
N TYR A 26 9.97 -16.09 -7.10
CA TYR A 26 9.51 -14.73 -6.85
C TYR A 26 8.81 -14.73 -5.48
N ALA A 27 9.49 -14.19 -4.48
CA ALA A 27 9.03 -14.20 -3.09
C ALA A 27 8.19 -12.97 -2.70
N HIS A 28 7.81 -12.12 -3.63
CA HIS A 28 7.01 -10.91 -3.39
C HIS A 28 5.67 -10.95 -4.14
N PRO A 29 4.62 -10.34 -3.59
CA PRO A 29 4.50 -9.66 -2.30
C PRO A 29 4.32 -10.61 -1.11
N HIS A 30 4.61 -10.12 0.12
CA HIS A 30 4.44 -10.87 1.35
C HIS A 30 3.12 -10.56 2.07
N VAL A 31 2.52 -9.41 1.79
CA VAL A 31 1.27 -8.93 2.39
C VAL A 31 0.39 -8.35 1.31
N TRP A 32 -0.89 -8.68 1.33
CA TRP A 32 -1.89 -8.07 0.45
C TRP A 32 -2.81 -7.17 1.27
N VAL A 33 -2.99 -5.94 0.78
CA VAL A 33 -3.83 -4.93 1.42
C VAL A 33 -4.87 -4.41 0.44
N THR A 34 -6.13 -4.45 0.82
CA THR A 34 -7.18 -3.71 0.11
C THR A 34 -7.43 -2.37 0.79
N VAL A 35 -7.51 -1.31 -0.02
CA VAL A 35 -7.56 0.07 0.43
C VAL A 35 -8.91 0.68 0.16
N GLU A 36 -9.50 1.28 1.17
CA GLU A 36 -10.54 2.30 1.04
C GLU A 36 -9.97 3.64 1.50
N SER A 37 -10.25 4.73 0.76
CA SER A 37 -9.73 6.05 1.09
C SER A 37 -10.83 7.12 1.03
N THR A 38 -10.82 8.01 2.01
CA THR A 38 -11.68 9.20 2.01
C THR A 38 -10.80 10.44 1.94
N LEU A 39 -10.97 11.26 0.89
CA LEU A 39 -10.30 12.54 0.78
C LEU A 39 -11.00 13.56 1.68
N LEU A 40 -10.33 13.97 2.73
CA LEU A 40 -10.84 14.88 3.75
C LEU A 40 -10.76 16.33 3.29
N SER A 41 -11.70 17.15 3.77
CA SER A 41 -11.77 18.57 3.45
C SER A 41 -12.16 19.36 4.68
N GLU A 42 -11.48 20.50 4.87
CA GLU A 42 -11.83 21.49 5.87
C GLU A 42 -11.78 22.89 5.27
N ARG A 43 -12.77 23.70 5.60
CA ARG A 43 -12.86 25.10 5.15
C ARG A 43 -12.70 25.27 3.63
N GLY A 44 -13.20 24.30 2.88
CA GLY A 44 -13.17 24.32 1.42
C GLY A 44 -11.83 23.89 0.78
N ALA A 45 -10.89 23.38 1.53
CA ALA A 45 -9.62 22.85 1.02
C ALA A 45 -9.46 21.36 1.39
N PHE A 46 -8.74 20.59 0.59
CA PHE A 46 -8.40 19.22 0.90
C PHE A 46 -7.24 19.17 1.89
N THR A 47 -7.40 18.41 2.99
CA THR A 47 -6.50 18.44 4.15
C THR A 47 -5.78 17.13 4.42
N GLY A 48 -6.22 16.02 3.84
CA GLY A 48 -5.62 14.72 4.10
C GLY A 48 -6.42 13.57 3.53
N LEU A 49 -5.95 12.36 3.81
CA LEU A 49 -6.59 11.11 3.45
C LEU A 49 -6.86 10.29 4.71
N GLN A 50 -8.09 9.85 4.89
CA GLN A 50 -8.42 8.83 5.86
C GLN A 50 -8.45 7.48 5.15
N HIS A 51 -7.66 6.54 5.62
CA HIS A 51 -7.55 5.20 5.06
C HIS A 51 -8.22 4.16 5.94
N LYS A 52 -8.74 3.14 5.28
CA LYS A 52 -9.00 1.83 5.84
C LYS A 52 -8.22 0.83 5.01
N TRP A 53 -7.26 0.15 5.62
CA TRP A 53 -6.47 -0.91 5.03
C TRP A 53 -6.93 -2.25 5.59
N THR A 54 -7.44 -3.10 4.76
CA THR A 54 -7.87 -4.45 5.12
C THR A 54 -6.81 -5.43 4.65
N PHE A 55 -6.21 -6.15 5.59
CA PHE A 55 -5.13 -7.09 5.33
C PHE A 55 -5.66 -8.44 4.87
N ASP A 56 -4.79 -9.23 4.24
CA ASP A 56 -5.08 -10.62 3.92
C ASP A 56 -5.25 -11.49 5.18
N GLU A 57 -5.81 -12.68 4.99
CA GLU A 57 -6.12 -13.61 6.07
C GLU A 57 -4.88 -14.09 6.82
N PHE A 58 -3.80 -14.37 6.09
CA PHE A 58 -2.56 -14.88 6.69
C PHE A 58 -1.90 -13.82 7.58
N TYR A 59 -1.73 -12.61 7.05
CA TYR A 59 -1.19 -11.50 7.84
C TYR A 59 -2.10 -11.19 9.05
N SER A 60 -3.41 -11.17 8.85
CA SER A 60 -4.39 -10.90 9.91
C SER A 60 -4.24 -11.88 11.08
N ALA A 61 -4.21 -13.18 10.78
CA ALA A 61 -4.08 -14.22 11.81
C ALA A 61 -2.75 -14.11 12.56
N MET A 62 -1.64 -13.91 11.82
CA MET A 62 -0.30 -13.79 12.41
C MET A 62 -0.18 -12.53 13.28
N ALA A 63 -0.70 -11.39 12.82
CA ALA A 63 -0.51 -10.11 13.50
C ALA A 63 -1.22 -10.02 14.85
N VAL A 64 -2.33 -10.73 15.04
CA VAL A 64 -3.10 -10.69 16.29
C VAL A 64 -2.76 -11.84 17.25
N GLU A 65 -1.83 -12.72 16.88
CA GLU A 65 -1.45 -13.86 17.71
C GLU A 65 -1.01 -13.41 19.10
N GLY A 66 -1.66 -13.96 20.15
CA GLY A 66 -1.37 -13.66 21.55
C GLY A 66 -1.94 -12.34 22.09
N LEU A 67 -2.71 -11.58 21.28
CA LEU A 67 -3.28 -10.30 21.74
C LEU A 67 -4.66 -10.44 22.42
N ASP A 68 -5.33 -11.58 22.31
CA ASP A 68 -6.56 -11.87 23.09
C ASP A 68 -6.18 -12.16 24.56
N THR A 69 -6.06 -11.09 25.33
CA THR A 69 -5.56 -11.15 26.71
C THR A 69 -6.62 -11.64 27.70
N ASN A 70 -7.88 -11.37 27.41
CA ASN A 70 -9.02 -11.78 28.22
C ASN A 70 -9.57 -13.19 27.83
N LYS A 71 -9.10 -13.74 26.69
CA LYS A 71 -9.47 -15.07 26.16
C LYS A 71 -10.96 -15.22 25.83
N ASP A 72 -11.57 -14.14 25.34
CA ASP A 72 -12.98 -14.16 24.93
C ASP A 72 -13.18 -14.51 23.45
N GLY A 73 -12.08 -14.73 22.71
CA GLY A 73 -12.07 -15.05 21.28
C GLY A 73 -12.31 -13.84 20.39
N LYS A 74 -12.21 -12.63 20.92
CA LYS A 74 -12.33 -11.38 20.19
C LYS A 74 -11.13 -10.48 20.48
N TYR A 75 -10.95 -9.48 19.67
CA TYR A 75 -9.89 -8.49 19.85
C TYR A 75 -10.53 -7.11 20.05
N SER A 76 -10.48 -6.62 21.27
CA SER A 76 -10.94 -5.28 21.60
C SER A 76 -9.98 -4.21 21.03
N ARG A 77 -10.45 -2.98 20.95
CA ARG A 77 -9.62 -1.84 20.51
C ARG A 77 -8.44 -1.61 21.45
N GLU A 78 -8.62 -1.88 22.73
CA GLU A 78 -7.58 -1.75 23.77
C GLU A 78 -6.48 -2.79 23.57
N GLU A 79 -6.85 -4.04 23.29
CA GLU A 79 -5.90 -5.12 23.03
C GLU A 79 -5.10 -4.89 21.75
N LEU A 80 -5.69 -4.24 20.76
CA LEU A 80 -5.05 -3.92 19.49
C LEU A 80 -4.31 -2.58 19.49
N ALA A 81 -4.36 -1.78 20.57
CA ALA A 81 -3.86 -0.40 20.57
C ALA A 81 -2.35 -0.31 20.32
N GLU A 82 -1.54 -1.14 20.97
CA GLU A 82 -0.09 -1.14 20.78
C GLU A 82 0.28 -1.63 19.36
N LEU A 83 -0.43 -2.64 18.82
CA LEU A 83 -0.23 -3.08 17.46
C LEU A 83 -0.57 -1.95 16.46
N ALA A 84 -1.66 -1.22 16.65
CA ALA A 84 -2.02 -0.08 15.82
C ALA A 84 -0.92 0.99 15.81
N LYS A 85 -0.40 1.32 16.99
CA LYS A 85 0.69 2.29 17.14
C LYS A 85 1.96 1.83 16.45
N VAL A 86 2.38 0.59 16.67
CA VAL A 86 3.58 0.02 16.02
C VAL A 86 3.42 0.05 14.50
N ASN A 87 2.27 -0.38 13.97
CA ASN A 87 2.01 -0.34 12.53
C ASN A 87 2.19 1.08 11.98
N VAL A 88 1.49 2.07 12.55
CA VAL A 88 1.54 3.45 12.05
C VAL A 88 2.93 4.07 12.18
N THR A 89 3.62 3.86 13.30
CA THR A 89 4.95 4.44 13.49
C THR A 89 5.98 3.84 12.55
N SER A 90 5.88 2.55 12.24
CA SER A 90 6.78 1.87 11.29
C SER A 90 6.59 2.32 9.84
N LEU A 91 5.45 2.90 9.50
CA LEU A 91 5.17 3.40 8.15
C LEU A 91 5.79 4.77 7.86
N LYS A 92 6.34 5.46 8.87
CA LYS A 92 6.86 6.82 8.74
C LYS A 92 7.94 6.96 7.67
N ASP A 93 8.91 6.06 7.67
CA ASP A 93 10.03 6.08 6.73
C ASP A 93 9.62 5.74 5.29
N PHE A 94 8.40 5.21 5.13
CA PHE A 94 7.80 4.87 3.83
C PHE A 94 6.76 5.90 3.36
N GLY A 95 6.67 7.06 4.02
CA GLY A 95 5.66 8.08 3.70
C GLY A 95 4.22 7.57 3.85
N TYR A 96 4.02 6.60 4.75
CA TYR A 96 2.73 5.94 4.99
C TYR A 96 2.13 5.32 3.72
N PHE A 97 2.99 4.96 2.75
CA PHE A 97 2.61 4.49 1.41
C PHE A 97 1.55 5.36 0.72
N THR A 98 1.52 6.64 1.08
CA THR A 98 0.52 7.62 0.63
C THR A 98 1.24 8.75 -0.11
N PHE A 99 0.98 8.84 -1.41
CA PHE A 99 1.72 9.72 -2.32
C PHE A 99 0.79 10.75 -2.99
N PRO A 100 0.46 11.86 -2.30
CA PRO A 100 -0.25 12.97 -2.92
C PRO A 100 0.70 13.79 -3.79
N MET A 101 0.20 14.23 -4.95
CA MET A 101 0.95 15.04 -5.91
C MET A 101 0.12 16.23 -6.38
N LEU A 102 0.76 17.35 -6.63
CA LEU A 102 0.14 18.53 -7.23
C LEU A 102 0.97 19.00 -8.43
N ALA A 103 0.37 19.02 -9.61
CA ALA A 103 1.02 19.39 -10.86
C ALA A 103 2.34 18.64 -11.10
N GLY A 104 2.40 17.35 -10.78
CA GLY A 104 3.56 16.48 -10.92
C GLY A 104 4.62 16.63 -9.82
N GLN A 105 4.37 17.44 -8.79
CA GLN A 105 5.27 17.57 -7.63
C GLN A 105 4.69 16.85 -6.40
N ALA A 106 5.53 16.10 -5.70
CA ALA A 106 5.13 15.41 -4.49
C ALA A 106 4.75 16.39 -3.38
N LEU A 107 3.60 16.17 -2.75
CA LEU A 107 3.20 16.88 -1.55
C LEU A 107 3.69 16.12 -0.32
N LYS A 108 4.12 16.86 0.69
CA LYS A 108 4.50 16.28 1.97
C LYS A 108 3.26 15.90 2.77
N VAL A 109 3.33 14.78 3.44
CA VAL A 109 2.35 14.34 4.43
C VAL A 109 2.90 14.54 5.84
N ALA A 110 2.01 14.72 6.82
CA ALA A 110 2.36 14.80 8.23
C ALA A 110 2.11 13.46 8.94
N ASP A 111 2.54 13.37 10.20
CA ASP A 111 2.35 12.16 10.99
C ASP A 111 0.85 11.86 11.17
N PRO A 112 0.43 10.61 11.00
CA PRO A 112 -0.96 10.20 11.12
C PRO A 112 -1.52 10.38 12.52
N HIS A 113 -2.82 10.58 12.56
CA HIS A 113 -3.61 10.60 13.79
C HIS A 113 -4.88 9.77 13.61
N ASP A 114 -5.69 9.63 14.66
CA ASP A 114 -6.94 8.87 14.67
C ASP A 114 -6.78 7.46 14.12
N TYR A 115 -5.72 6.78 14.54
CA TYR A 115 -5.42 5.43 14.10
C TYR A 115 -5.89 4.37 15.09
N TRP A 116 -6.36 3.27 14.55
CA TRP A 116 -6.82 2.12 15.32
C TRP A 116 -6.95 0.88 14.44
N LEU A 117 -6.98 -0.28 15.08
CA LEU A 117 -7.22 -1.57 14.44
C LEU A 117 -8.55 -2.15 14.87
N GLU A 118 -9.16 -2.90 13.97
CA GLU A 118 -10.31 -3.76 14.24
C GLU A 118 -10.13 -5.11 13.58
N THR A 119 -10.78 -6.13 14.15
CA THR A 119 -10.94 -7.43 13.49
C THR A 119 -12.42 -7.67 13.22
N LYS A 120 -12.70 -8.15 12.01
CA LYS A 120 -14.03 -8.60 11.63
C LYS A 120 -13.90 -9.91 10.87
N ASP A 121 -14.60 -10.95 11.35
CA ASP A 121 -14.56 -12.29 10.74
C ASP A 121 -13.12 -12.83 10.57
N GLY A 122 -12.24 -12.56 11.54
CA GLY A 122 -10.83 -12.95 11.51
C GLY A 122 -9.91 -12.06 10.65
N ILE A 123 -10.46 -11.07 9.98
CA ILE A 123 -9.71 -10.16 9.11
C ILE A 123 -9.40 -8.84 9.84
N LEU A 124 -8.12 -8.47 9.85
CA LEU A 124 -7.62 -7.24 10.47
C LEU A 124 -7.78 -6.05 9.52
N SER A 125 -8.21 -4.93 10.05
CA SER A 125 -8.23 -3.65 9.32
C SER A 125 -7.59 -2.54 10.14
N LEU A 126 -6.69 -1.75 9.51
CA LEU A 126 -6.07 -0.56 10.07
C LEU A 126 -6.79 0.68 9.54
N HIS A 127 -7.25 1.51 10.46
CA HIS A 127 -7.80 2.82 10.17
C HIS A 127 -6.81 3.89 10.62
N PHE A 128 -6.57 4.90 9.80
CA PHE A 128 -5.71 6.03 10.15
C PHE A 128 -5.92 7.21 9.21
N THR A 129 -5.63 8.39 9.71
CA THR A 129 -5.71 9.63 8.94
C THR A 129 -4.31 10.16 8.67
N VAL A 130 -3.99 10.41 7.39
CA VAL A 130 -2.73 11.00 6.94
C VAL A 130 -3.00 12.44 6.51
N PRO A 131 -2.62 13.45 7.30
CA PRO A 131 -2.79 14.84 6.92
C PRO A 131 -1.79 15.24 5.83
N PHE A 132 -2.18 16.14 4.95
CA PHE A 132 -1.23 16.85 4.10
C PHE A 132 -0.51 17.93 4.92
N ALA A 133 0.78 18.12 4.70
CA ALA A 133 1.53 19.18 5.37
C ALA A 133 1.03 20.59 5.03
N SER A 134 0.37 20.73 3.87
CA SER A 134 -0.33 21.95 3.47
C SER A 134 -1.63 21.60 2.75
N PRO A 135 -2.74 22.28 3.04
CA PRO A 135 -4.00 22.04 2.36
C PRO A 135 -3.91 22.29 0.85
N VAL A 136 -4.69 21.54 0.07
CA VAL A 136 -4.80 21.70 -1.37
C VAL A 136 -6.11 22.37 -1.70
N LEU A 137 -6.05 23.51 -2.40
CA LEU A 137 -7.24 24.27 -2.81
C LEU A 137 -7.95 23.55 -3.97
N PRO A 138 -9.28 23.60 -4.06
CA PRO A 138 -10.05 22.91 -5.09
C PRO A 138 -9.78 23.43 -6.51
N GLU A 139 -9.38 24.69 -6.66
CA GLU A 139 -8.96 25.28 -7.93
C GLU A 139 -7.57 24.85 -8.40
N ALA A 140 -6.80 24.21 -7.53
CA ALA A 140 -5.48 23.71 -7.88
C ALA A 140 -5.58 22.57 -8.91
N LYS A 141 -4.92 22.76 -10.04
CA LYS A 141 -4.96 21.77 -11.14
C LYS A 141 -3.91 20.69 -10.96
N GLY A 142 -4.26 19.46 -11.39
CA GLY A 142 -3.32 18.35 -11.38
C GLY A 142 -3.11 17.76 -9.98
N PHE A 143 -4.09 17.86 -9.09
CA PHE A 143 -4.05 17.16 -7.81
C PHE A 143 -4.40 15.70 -8.03
N THR A 144 -3.49 14.83 -7.60
CA THR A 144 -3.62 13.37 -7.65
C THR A 144 -3.10 12.75 -6.37
N PHE A 145 -3.47 11.50 -6.11
CA PHE A 145 -2.83 10.69 -5.09
C PHE A 145 -2.86 9.22 -5.46
N ALA A 146 -1.93 8.46 -4.89
CA ALA A 146 -1.87 7.01 -5.01
C ALA A 146 -1.47 6.39 -3.67
N VAL A 147 -1.86 5.13 -3.46
CA VAL A 147 -1.43 4.30 -2.32
C VAL A 147 -0.74 3.08 -2.88
N TYR A 148 0.55 2.93 -2.60
CA TYR A 148 1.34 1.80 -3.08
C TYR A 148 2.65 1.65 -2.29
N ASP A 149 3.26 0.46 -2.36
CA ASP A 149 4.60 0.21 -1.87
C ASP A 149 5.58 0.16 -3.06
N PRO A 150 6.53 1.10 -3.15
CA PRO A 150 7.52 1.09 -4.22
C PRO A 150 8.37 -0.18 -4.26
N SER A 151 8.59 -0.83 -3.12
CA SER A 151 9.37 -2.08 -3.03
C SER A 151 8.56 -3.32 -3.41
N PHE A 152 7.24 -3.19 -3.54
CA PHE A 152 6.31 -4.29 -3.78
C PHE A 152 6.37 -5.42 -2.72
N PHE A 153 6.86 -5.10 -1.53
CA PHE A 153 6.75 -6.01 -0.39
C PHE A 153 5.30 -6.17 0.07
N ILE A 154 4.55 -5.07 0.01
CA ILE A 154 3.10 -5.02 0.22
C ILE A 154 2.41 -4.76 -1.13
N ALA A 155 1.49 -5.64 -1.51
CA ALA A 155 0.61 -5.41 -2.65
C ALA A 155 -0.62 -4.64 -2.20
N PHE A 156 -0.78 -3.42 -2.71
CA PHE A 156 -1.97 -2.61 -2.49
C PHE A 156 -2.93 -2.71 -3.67
N ASP A 157 -4.21 -2.91 -3.41
CA ASP A 157 -5.28 -2.75 -4.40
C ASP A 157 -6.45 -1.99 -3.77
N LEU A 158 -7.24 -1.32 -4.59
CA LEU A 158 -8.47 -0.69 -4.12
C LEU A 158 -9.52 -1.76 -3.80
N ALA A 159 -10.27 -1.55 -2.73
CA ALA A 159 -11.36 -2.43 -2.34
C ALA A 159 -12.36 -2.60 -3.49
N LYS A 160 -12.90 -3.80 -3.65
CA LYS A 160 -13.89 -4.13 -4.69
C LYS A 160 -15.29 -3.70 -4.22
N THR A 161 -15.45 -2.41 -3.94
CA THR A 161 -16.69 -1.76 -3.56
C THR A 161 -17.07 -0.73 -4.62
N ASP A 162 -18.30 -0.23 -4.60
CA ASP A 162 -18.77 0.79 -5.55
C ASP A 162 -17.97 2.10 -5.44
N GLN A 163 -17.49 2.42 -4.24
CA GLN A 163 -16.74 3.65 -3.96
C GLN A 163 -15.55 3.39 -3.05
N PRO A 164 -14.50 2.72 -3.54
CA PRO A 164 -13.29 2.48 -2.74
C PRO A 164 -12.55 3.77 -2.39
N VAL A 165 -12.77 4.80 -3.20
CA VAL A 165 -12.27 6.15 -2.95
C VAL A 165 -13.43 7.14 -3.04
N ARG A 166 -13.59 7.98 -1.99
CA ARG A 166 -14.69 8.93 -1.91
C ARG A 166 -14.23 10.29 -1.38
N LEU A 167 -15.02 11.30 -1.68
CA LEU A 167 -14.91 12.61 -1.04
C LEU A 167 -15.52 12.52 0.38
N GLY A 168 -14.86 13.12 1.35
CA GLY A 168 -15.36 13.24 2.71
C GLY A 168 -16.47 14.30 2.83
N GLU A 169 -17.08 14.36 4.00
CA GLU A 169 -18.03 15.42 4.34
C GLU A 169 -17.36 16.80 4.22
N GLY A 170 -18.12 17.79 3.77
CA GLY A 170 -17.61 19.16 3.58
C GLY A 170 -16.74 19.34 2.34
N ALA A 171 -16.63 18.34 1.46
CA ALA A 171 -15.92 18.48 0.21
C ALA A 171 -16.49 19.63 -0.63
N PRO A 172 -15.65 20.41 -1.33
CA PRO A 172 -16.09 21.50 -2.19
C PRO A 172 -17.07 20.99 -3.26
N LYS A 173 -18.12 21.76 -3.50
CA LYS A 173 -19.12 21.40 -4.52
C LYS A 173 -18.47 21.34 -5.92
N GLY A 174 -18.96 20.43 -6.75
CA GLY A 174 -18.47 20.26 -8.11
C GLY A 174 -17.13 19.51 -8.20
N CYS A 175 -16.59 19.00 -7.10
CA CYS A 175 -15.43 18.13 -7.14
C CYS A 175 -15.83 16.68 -7.42
N ALA A 176 -14.99 15.97 -8.18
CA ALA A 176 -15.15 14.56 -8.50
C ALA A 176 -13.80 13.85 -8.45
N LEU A 177 -13.84 12.57 -8.11
CA LEU A 177 -12.70 11.68 -8.13
C LEU A 177 -12.76 10.79 -9.37
N LYS A 178 -11.61 10.57 -10.00
CA LYS A 178 -11.47 9.62 -11.10
C LYS A 178 -10.30 8.68 -10.80
N ILE A 179 -10.59 7.39 -10.72
CA ILE A 179 -9.58 6.35 -10.60
C ILE A 179 -9.06 6.06 -12.01
N GLY A 180 -7.76 6.26 -12.20
CA GLY A 180 -7.06 6.01 -13.46
C GLY A 180 -6.19 4.76 -13.40
N ALA A 181 -5.75 4.29 -14.57
CA ALA A 181 -4.61 3.37 -14.64
C ALA A 181 -3.35 4.06 -14.08
N PRO A 182 -2.33 3.29 -13.69
CA PRO A 182 -1.06 3.86 -13.25
C PRO A 182 -0.55 4.87 -14.29
N ASP A 183 -0.26 6.07 -13.84
CA ASP A 183 0.36 7.08 -14.72
C ASP A 183 1.81 6.63 -14.93
N ARG A 184 2.06 6.04 -16.09
CA ARG A 184 3.40 5.61 -16.50
C ARG A 184 4.20 6.85 -16.92
N ASN A 185 4.49 7.76 -16.00
CA ASN A 185 5.48 8.78 -16.27
C ASN A 185 6.88 8.18 -16.08
N PRO A 186 7.64 7.93 -17.17
CA PRO A 186 8.97 7.35 -17.05
C PRO A 186 9.95 8.24 -16.25
N ASN A 187 9.57 9.48 -15.93
CA ASN A 187 10.37 10.39 -15.12
C ASN A 187 10.12 10.23 -13.59
N ASP A 188 9.04 9.57 -13.16
CA ASP A 188 8.81 9.30 -11.73
C ASP A 188 9.74 8.23 -11.18
N ALA A 189 10.29 7.37 -12.03
CA ALA A 189 11.33 6.42 -11.68
C ALA A 189 12.65 7.10 -11.23
N SER A 190 12.92 8.33 -11.66
CA SER A 190 14.13 9.06 -11.30
C SER A 190 14.09 9.66 -9.89
N ALA A 191 12.91 9.85 -9.31
CA ALA A 191 12.76 10.35 -7.94
C ALA A 191 13.02 9.28 -6.87
N LEU A 192 13.03 8.00 -7.24
CA LEU A 192 13.22 6.85 -6.33
C LEU A 192 14.59 6.16 -6.46
N GLY A 193 15.50 6.72 -7.25
CA GLY A 193 16.87 6.23 -7.41
C GLY A 193 17.00 5.01 -8.33
N GLU A 194 17.99 5.01 -9.20
CA GLU A 194 18.26 3.98 -10.23
C GLU A 194 18.39 2.55 -9.70
N SER A 195 18.66 2.38 -8.40
CA SER A 195 18.82 1.06 -7.77
C SER A 195 17.49 0.32 -7.52
N LEU A 196 16.39 1.07 -7.39
CA LEU A 196 15.06 0.47 -7.25
C LEU A 196 14.40 0.13 -8.60
N THR A 197 14.78 0.81 -9.67
CA THR A 197 14.14 0.69 -10.99
C THR A 197 14.29 -0.69 -11.62
N ALA A 198 15.36 -1.42 -11.33
CA ALA A 198 15.58 -2.76 -11.87
C ALA A 198 14.70 -3.83 -11.18
N MET A 199 14.29 -3.62 -9.93
CA MET A 199 13.43 -4.53 -9.16
C MET A 199 11.98 -4.07 -9.04
N THR A 200 11.71 -2.76 -9.21
CA THR A 200 10.43 -2.14 -8.86
C THR A 200 9.53 -1.81 -10.05
N GLY A 201 9.91 -2.19 -11.27
CA GLY A 201 9.05 -1.99 -12.45
C GLY A 201 7.64 -2.58 -12.30
N PHE A 202 7.42 -3.45 -11.32
CA PHE A 202 6.13 -4.07 -11.02
C PHE A 202 5.26 -3.24 -10.05
N GLY A 203 5.79 -2.71 -8.95
CA GLY A 203 4.99 -2.01 -7.92
C GLY A 203 4.34 -0.72 -8.43
N VAL A 204 5.12 0.12 -9.11
CA VAL A 204 4.61 1.36 -9.74
C VAL A 204 3.66 1.07 -10.91
N SER A 205 3.84 -0.06 -11.59
CA SER A 205 3.02 -0.47 -12.74
C SER A 205 1.58 -0.89 -12.37
N VAL A 206 1.29 -1.16 -11.10
CA VAL A 206 -0.03 -1.64 -10.63
C VAL A 206 -0.75 -0.62 -9.75
N ALA A 207 -0.08 0.44 -9.29
CA ALA A 207 -0.70 1.47 -8.46
C ALA A 207 -1.75 2.27 -9.24
N LYS A 208 -2.98 2.28 -8.76
CA LYS A 208 -4.04 3.11 -9.33
C LYS A 208 -3.90 4.54 -8.83
N THR A 209 -3.83 5.49 -9.73
CA THR A 209 -3.80 6.91 -9.41
C THR A 209 -5.22 7.47 -9.34
N VAL A 210 -5.50 8.21 -8.30
CA VAL A 210 -6.78 8.94 -8.15
C VAL A 210 -6.55 10.40 -8.50
N SER A 211 -7.23 10.90 -9.50
CA SER A 211 -7.22 12.32 -9.85
C SER A 211 -8.44 13.03 -9.26
N VAL A 212 -8.21 14.25 -8.79
CA VAL A 212 -9.22 15.12 -8.22
C VAL A 212 -9.46 16.27 -9.19
N ALA A 213 -10.70 16.43 -9.63
CA ALA A 213 -11.11 17.53 -10.50
C ALA A 213 -12.30 18.27 -9.89
N CYS A 214 -12.17 19.58 -9.76
CA CYS A 214 -13.26 20.44 -9.31
C CYS A 214 -13.67 21.36 -10.47
N SER A 215 -14.96 21.36 -10.82
CA SER A 215 -15.52 22.41 -11.65
C SER A 215 -15.57 23.67 -10.80
N GLY A 216 -14.97 24.77 -11.24
CA GLY A 216 -15.09 26.06 -10.55
C GLY A 216 -16.56 26.46 -10.32
N PRO A 217 -16.80 27.40 -9.40
CA PRO A 217 -18.13 27.90 -9.11
C PRO A 217 -18.80 28.47 -10.33
#